data_5650ee7b2e5df4382b93e0bf6e5689eb
#
_entry.id   5650ee7b2e5df4382b93e0bf6e5689eb
#
_cell.length_a   1.000
_cell.length_b   1.000
_cell.length_c   1.000
_cell.angle_alpha   90.00
_cell.angle_beta   90.00
_cell.angle_gamma   90.00
#
_symmetry.space_group_name_H-M   'P 1'
#
loop_
_entity.id
_entity.type
_entity.pdbx_description
1 polymer ?
#
loop_
_entity_poly.entity_id
_entity_poly.type
_entity_poly.pdbx_seq_one_letter_code
_entity_poly.pdbx_strand_id
1 'polypeptide(L)'
;QRIGMTDTSHPIYKGIFEYLSSEKDLTDYGWRFNVPENNNYPRAPWWNYSEDANKTESIGPTCGLCAFILQNMDKTSSVYKKAETLAKQALDNLLTAKNFGDMGIGGYIGLIDALPTLNIGDYDMPALYSKINELVNASIERDVNKWQYYGVLPSTYIHSPQSPFYPANKDIVDQEI
;
A
#
# COMPACT_ATOMS: atom_id res chain seq x y z
N GLN A 1 7.82 -1.01 11.12
CA GLN A 1 6.68 -1.34 11.99
C GLN A 1 6.39 -2.85 12.03
N ARG A 2 6.32 -3.57 10.90
CA ARG A 2 6.12 -5.04 10.88
C ARG A 2 7.19 -5.83 11.67
N ILE A 3 8.39 -5.30 11.80
CA ILE A 3 9.49 -5.88 12.58
C ILE A 3 9.55 -5.33 14.03
N GLY A 4 8.52 -4.61 14.47
CA GLY A 4 8.43 -4.07 15.84
C GLY A 4 9.31 -2.84 16.11
N MET A 5 9.99 -2.28 15.11
CA MET A 5 10.78 -1.05 15.28
C MET A 5 9.85 0.16 15.33
N THR A 6 9.72 0.78 16.49
CA THR A 6 8.86 1.94 16.74
C THR A 6 9.63 3.19 17.18
N ASP A 7 10.92 3.05 17.48
CA ASP A 7 11.79 4.16 17.88
C ASP A 7 12.15 5.04 16.68
N THR A 8 11.45 6.15 16.51
CA THR A 8 11.68 7.11 15.42
C THR A 8 12.99 7.90 15.55
N SER A 9 13.69 7.80 16.69
CA SER A 9 15.04 8.39 16.85
C SER A 9 16.14 7.54 16.20
N HIS A 10 15.84 6.30 15.86
CA HIS A 10 16.81 5.39 15.24
C HIS A 10 17.34 5.94 13.90
N PRO A 11 18.65 5.82 13.59
CA PRO A 11 19.25 6.36 12.36
C PRO A 11 18.55 5.96 11.05
N ILE A 12 17.94 4.75 10.99
CA ILE A 12 17.15 4.31 9.84
C ILE A 12 15.96 5.24 9.60
N TYR A 13 15.22 5.62 10.65
CA TYR A 13 14.11 6.57 10.50
C TYR A 13 14.59 7.93 10.03
N LYS A 14 15.71 8.41 10.55
CA LYS A 14 16.32 9.68 10.10
C LYS A 14 16.59 9.64 8.58
N GLY A 15 17.25 8.59 8.10
CA GLY A 15 17.50 8.42 6.66
C GLY A 15 16.22 8.33 5.82
N ILE A 16 15.18 7.64 6.32
CA ILE A 16 13.87 7.57 5.66
C ILE A 16 13.23 8.97 5.60
N PHE A 17 13.24 9.73 6.70
CA PHE A 17 12.66 11.08 6.73
C PHE A 17 13.41 12.04 5.81
N GLU A 18 14.74 12.00 5.77
CA GLU A 18 15.56 12.79 4.85
C GLU A 18 15.22 12.45 3.39
N TYR A 19 15.14 11.16 3.05
CA TYR A 19 14.78 10.71 1.71
C TYR A 19 13.38 11.17 1.30
N LEU A 20 12.37 10.95 2.14
CA LEU A 20 11.00 11.36 1.85
C LEU A 20 10.87 12.87 1.74
N SER A 21 11.58 13.63 2.59
CA SER A 21 11.60 15.10 2.55
C SER A 21 12.29 15.65 1.29
N SER A 22 13.17 14.87 0.67
CA SER A 22 13.80 15.26 -0.60
C SER A 22 12.84 15.24 -1.79
N GLU A 23 11.71 14.54 -1.65
CA GLU A 23 10.70 14.36 -2.69
C GLU A 23 11.25 13.83 -4.04
N LYS A 24 12.46 13.25 -4.05
CA LYS A 24 13.17 12.84 -5.27
C LYS A 24 12.34 11.95 -6.19
N ASP A 25 11.60 10.99 -5.62
CA ASP A 25 10.79 10.03 -6.38
C ASP A 25 9.27 10.27 -6.23
N LEU A 26 8.88 11.47 -5.78
CA LEU A 26 7.51 11.92 -5.71
C LEU A 26 7.12 12.63 -7.02
N THR A 27 6.00 12.20 -7.58
CA THR A 27 5.39 12.77 -8.80
C THR A 27 4.00 13.32 -8.50
N ASP A 28 3.31 13.85 -9.50
CA ASP A 28 1.94 14.33 -9.35
C ASP A 28 0.91 13.22 -9.08
N TYR A 29 1.24 11.96 -9.43
CA TYR A 29 0.40 10.79 -9.20
C TYR A 29 0.83 9.93 -7.99
N GLY A 30 1.88 10.35 -7.27
CA GLY A 30 2.40 9.67 -6.08
C GLY A 30 3.86 9.27 -6.19
N TRP A 31 4.32 8.42 -5.27
CA TRP A 31 5.68 7.88 -5.29
C TRP A 31 5.84 6.84 -6.38
N ARG A 32 6.96 6.93 -7.09
CA ARG A 32 7.29 5.99 -8.15
C ARG A 32 7.29 4.54 -7.65
N PHE A 33 6.66 3.67 -8.41
CA PHE A 33 6.72 2.22 -8.21
C PHE A 33 8.11 1.68 -8.55
N ASN A 34 8.70 2.15 -9.63
CA ASN A 34 10.08 1.89 -10.01
C ASN A 34 10.77 3.17 -10.50
N VAL A 35 12.08 3.23 -10.33
CA VAL A 35 12.89 4.41 -10.62
C VAL A 35 13.75 4.20 -11.89
N PRO A 36 14.12 5.27 -12.63
CA PRO A 36 14.90 5.16 -13.85
C PRO A 36 16.21 4.38 -13.68
N GLU A 37 16.84 4.52 -12.52
CA GLU A 37 18.08 3.85 -12.17
C GLU A 37 17.99 2.33 -12.17
N ASN A 38 16.79 1.74 -12.03
CA ASN A 38 16.57 0.30 -12.13
C ASN A 38 17.14 -0.25 -13.45
N ASN A 39 17.07 0.52 -14.53
CA ASN A 39 17.54 0.11 -15.84
C ASN A 39 19.06 -0.10 -15.93
N ASN A 40 19.81 0.38 -14.95
CA ASN A 40 21.26 0.24 -14.89
C ASN A 40 21.72 -1.07 -14.22
N TYR A 41 20.80 -1.88 -13.68
CA TYR A 41 21.12 -3.08 -12.92
C TYR A 41 20.40 -4.30 -13.48
N PRO A 42 20.95 -5.53 -13.30
CA PRO A 42 20.25 -6.78 -13.60
C PRO A 42 18.94 -6.86 -12.81
N ARG A 43 17.84 -7.17 -13.51
CA ARG A 43 16.49 -7.23 -12.92
C ARG A 43 15.55 -8.11 -13.74
N ALA A 44 14.45 -8.49 -13.13
CA ALA A 44 13.35 -9.11 -13.86
C ALA A 44 12.67 -8.09 -14.81
N PRO A 45 12.11 -8.52 -15.94
CA PRO A 45 11.52 -7.60 -16.95
C PRO A 45 10.45 -6.65 -16.40
N TRP A 46 9.66 -7.09 -15.44
CA TRP A 46 8.61 -6.27 -14.81
C TRP A 46 9.13 -5.16 -13.89
N TRP A 47 10.42 -5.15 -13.57
CA TRP A 47 11.08 -4.06 -12.86
C TRP A 47 11.74 -3.05 -13.81
N ASN A 48 11.54 -3.17 -15.12
CA ASN A 48 11.98 -2.14 -16.05
C ASN A 48 11.25 -0.83 -15.76
N TYR A 49 12.01 0.26 -15.74
CA TYR A 49 11.39 1.58 -15.61
C TYR A 49 10.46 1.85 -16.79
N SER A 50 9.26 2.26 -16.47
CA SER A 50 8.25 2.73 -17.42
C SER A 50 7.40 3.82 -16.75
N GLU A 51 7.30 4.97 -17.36
CA GLU A 51 6.46 6.05 -16.87
C GLU A 51 4.97 5.67 -16.86
N ASP A 52 4.53 4.93 -17.87
CA ASP A 52 3.13 4.48 -17.94
C ASP A 52 2.82 3.43 -16.86
N ALA A 53 3.74 2.49 -16.60
CA ALA A 53 3.60 1.55 -15.49
C ALA A 53 3.59 2.30 -14.14
N ASN A 54 4.42 3.33 -13.97
CA ASN A 54 4.41 4.14 -12.76
C ASN A 54 3.06 4.82 -12.52
N LYS A 55 2.40 5.36 -13.53
CA LYS A 55 1.06 5.99 -13.38
C LYS A 55 -0.01 5.03 -12.87
N THR A 56 0.10 3.74 -13.20
CA THR A 56 -0.86 2.72 -12.80
C THR A 56 -0.50 2.01 -11.50
N GLU A 57 0.79 1.70 -11.28
CA GLU A 57 1.25 0.85 -10.19
C GLU A 57 1.71 1.64 -8.95
N SER A 58 1.88 2.96 -9.05
CA SER A 58 2.34 3.80 -7.93
C SER A 58 1.36 3.91 -6.77
N ILE A 59 0.12 3.52 -6.96
CA ILE A 59 -0.91 3.64 -5.91
C ILE A 59 -0.56 2.84 -4.65
N GLY A 60 0.00 1.64 -4.81
CA GLY A 60 0.39 0.78 -3.69
C GLY A 60 1.44 1.44 -2.79
N PRO A 61 2.65 1.74 -3.30
CA PRO A 61 3.67 2.43 -2.51
C PRO A 61 3.19 3.79 -2.02
N THR A 62 2.41 4.55 -2.80
CA THR A 62 1.88 5.86 -2.40
C THR A 62 1.00 5.77 -1.17
N CYS A 63 0.00 4.87 -1.15
CA CYS A 63 -0.87 4.70 0.02
C CYS A 63 -0.08 4.32 1.28
N GLY A 64 0.86 3.38 1.17
CA GLY A 64 1.69 2.97 2.30
C GLY A 64 2.59 4.09 2.83
N LEU A 65 3.22 4.86 1.92
CA LEU A 65 4.05 6.00 2.30
C LEU A 65 3.23 7.16 2.86
N CYS A 66 2.04 7.44 2.32
CA CYS A 66 1.12 8.42 2.89
C CYS A 66 0.78 8.06 4.34
N ALA A 67 0.39 6.82 4.62
CA ALA A 67 0.11 6.37 5.98
C ALA A 67 1.32 6.58 6.92
N PHE A 68 2.51 6.23 6.46
CA PHE A 68 3.75 6.42 7.24
C PHE A 68 4.07 7.89 7.50
N ILE A 69 4.00 8.75 6.48
CA ILE A 69 4.30 10.18 6.58
C ILE A 69 3.32 10.87 7.51
N LEU A 70 2.03 10.62 7.33
CA LEU A 70 0.95 11.25 8.12
C LEU A 70 0.99 10.84 9.60
N GLN A 71 1.56 9.67 9.93
CA GLN A 71 1.73 9.22 11.30
C GLN A 71 3.00 9.76 11.99
N ASN A 72 4.07 10.05 11.22
CA ASN A 72 5.40 10.18 11.79
C ASN A 72 6.13 11.48 11.45
N MET A 73 5.69 12.25 10.46
CA MET A 73 6.40 13.45 10.01
C MET A 73 5.72 14.75 10.45
N ASP A 74 6.47 15.84 10.40
CA ASP A 74 5.98 17.17 10.75
C ASP A 74 4.86 17.62 9.82
N LYS A 75 3.71 17.94 10.38
CA LYS A 75 2.50 18.41 9.68
C LYS A 75 2.70 19.69 8.87
N THR A 76 3.71 20.49 9.19
CA THR A 76 4.02 21.72 8.47
C THR A 76 4.86 21.52 7.22
N SER A 77 5.49 20.34 7.08
CA SER A 77 6.37 20.01 5.96
C SER A 77 5.63 19.91 4.62
N SER A 78 6.35 20.19 3.53
CA SER A 78 5.82 20.05 2.17
C SER A 78 5.36 18.64 1.88
N VAL A 79 6.19 17.65 2.20
CA VAL A 79 5.90 16.24 1.95
C VAL A 79 4.67 15.76 2.72
N TYR A 80 4.44 16.24 3.96
CA TYR A 80 3.23 15.91 4.73
C TYR A 80 1.97 16.41 4.00
N LYS A 81 1.96 17.67 3.55
CA LYS A 81 0.81 18.26 2.85
C LYS A 81 0.51 17.55 1.53
N LYS A 82 1.56 17.15 0.80
CA LYS A 82 1.41 16.35 -0.42
C LYS A 82 0.87 14.95 -0.11
N ALA A 83 1.40 14.29 0.92
CA ALA A 83 0.91 13.00 1.37
C ALA A 83 -0.56 13.04 1.80
N GLU A 84 -0.98 14.10 2.49
CA GLU A 84 -2.39 14.31 2.86
C GLU A 84 -3.28 14.42 1.62
N THR A 85 -2.87 15.20 0.63
CA THR A 85 -3.61 15.36 -0.63
C THR A 85 -3.72 14.04 -1.38
N LEU A 86 -2.61 13.31 -1.53
CA LEU A 86 -2.57 12.02 -2.22
C LEU A 86 -3.39 10.95 -1.47
N ALA A 87 -3.34 10.93 -0.14
CA ALA A 87 -4.14 10.00 0.66
C ALA A 87 -5.65 10.23 0.44
N LYS A 88 -6.09 11.49 0.47
CA LYS A 88 -7.50 11.84 0.21
C LYS A 88 -7.93 11.42 -1.21
N GLN A 89 -7.14 11.75 -2.22
CA GLN A 89 -7.40 11.32 -3.60
C GLN A 89 -7.48 9.79 -3.74
N ALA A 90 -6.57 9.08 -3.08
CA ALA A 90 -6.58 7.62 -3.10
C ALA A 90 -7.86 7.05 -2.46
N LEU A 91 -8.27 7.56 -1.31
CA LEU A 91 -9.49 7.11 -0.62
C LEU A 91 -10.77 7.40 -1.41
N ASP A 92 -10.85 8.59 -2.03
CA ASP A 92 -11.97 8.96 -2.89
C ASP A 92 -12.05 8.04 -4.12
N ASN A 93 -10.90 7.70 -4.70
CA ASN A 93 -10.83 6.80 -5.85
C ASN A 93 -11.16 5.36 -5.48
N LEU A 94 -10.85 4.90 -4.26
CA LEU A 94 -11.08 3.53 -3.83
C LEU A 94 -12.54 3.10 -3.98
N LEU A 95 -13.49 3.94 -3.56
CA LEU A 95 -14.91 3.60 -3.57
C LEU A 95 -15.47 3.36 -4.97
N THR A 96 -14.87 3.97 -5.99
CA THR A 96 -15.27 3.83 -7.40
C THR A 96 -14.41 2.85 -8.20
N ALA A 97 -13.35 2.35 -7.60
CA ALA A 97 -12.38 1.51 -8.27
C ALA A 97 -12.93 0.13 -8.64
N LYS A 98 -12.51 -0.35 -9.80
CA LYS A 98 -12.82 -1.70 -10.27
C LYS A 98 -11.65 -2.66 -10.07
N ASN A 99 -10.43 -2.16 -10.17
CA ASN A 99 -9.19 -2.91 -9.99
C ASN A 99 -8.04 -1.94 -9.71
N PHE A 100 -7.07 -2.35 -8.84
CA PHE A 100 -5.85 -1.60 -8.57
C PHE A 100 -4.58 -2.42 -8.81
N GLY A 101 -4.71 -3.59 -9.42
CA GLY A 101 -3.63 -4.56 -9.44
C GLY A 101 -3.31 -5.12 -8.04
N ASP A 102 -2.49 -6.14 -7.99
CA ASP A 102 -2.17 -6.86 -6.75
C ASP A 102 -1.38 -6.00 -5.75
N MET A 103 -0.53 -5.10 -6.26
CA MET A 103 0.32 -4.24 -5.43
C MET A 103 -0.45 -3.10 -4.74
N GLY A 104 -1.55 -2.62 -5.33
CA GLY A 104 -2.34 -1.51 -4.81
C GLY A 104 -3.10 -1.85 -3.52
N ILE A 105 -3.67 -3.05 -3.44
CA ILE A 105 -4.53 -3.49 -2.33
C ILE A 105 -3.79 -3.40 -0.98
N GLY A 106 -2.57 -3.90 -0.91
CA GLY A 106 -1.77 -3.86 0.34
C GLY A 106 -1.48 -2.44 0.83
N GLY A 107 -1.25 -1.51 -0.09
CA GLY A 107 -1.08 -0.09 0.23
C GLY A 107 -2.36 0.53 0.81
N TYR A 108 -3.51 0.24 0.20
CA TYR A 108 -4.81 0.68 0.71
C TYR A 108 -5.14 0.12 2.08
N ILE A 109 -4.89 -1.16 2.33
CA ILE A 109 -5.08 -1.76 3.66
C ILE A 109 -4.28 -0.97 4.70
N GLY A 110 -3.00 -0.69 4.43
CA GLY A 110 -2.15 0.08 5.33
C GLY A 110 -2.65 1.51 5.58
N LEU A 111 -3.18 2.18 4.56
CA LEU A 111 -3.75 3.52 4.69
C LEU A 111 -5.06 3.51 5.50
N ILE A 112 -5.98 2.58 5.20
CA ILE A 112 -7.26 2.45 5.90
C ILE A 112 -7.04 2.12 7.38
N ASP A 113 -6.13 1.21 7.69
CA ASP A 113 -5.81 0.85 9.07
C ASP A 113 -5.20 2.02 9.86
N ALA A 114 -4.53 2.95 9.18
CA ALA A 114 -3.99 4.15 9.80
C ALA A 114 -5.05 5.25 10.06
N LEU A 115 -6.14 5.30 9.26
CA LEU A 115 -7.14 6.37 9.28
C LEU A 115 -7.65 6.75 10.68
N PRO A 116 -7.97 5.81 11.59
CA PRO A 116 -8.46 6.16 12.93
C PRO A 116 -7.48 7.02 13.74
N THR A 117 -6.20 7.02 13.38
CA THR A 117 -5.14 7.81 14.03
C THR A 117 -4.79 9.10 13.27
N LEU A 118 -5.32 9.25 12.04
CA LEU A 118 -5.06 10.38 11.16
C LEU A 118 -6.22 11.38 11.23
N ASN A 119 -5.90 12.66 11.16
CA ASN A 119 -6.91 13.73 11.11
C ASN A 119 -6.95 14.32 9.70
N ILE A 120 -7.35 13.51 8.71
CA ILE A 120 -7.34 13.90 7.29
C ILE A 120 -8.75 13.99 6.66
N GLY A 121 -9.79 13.80 7.45
CA GLY A 121 -11.20 13.86 7.03
C GLY A 121 -12.04 12.77 7.67
N ASP A 122 -13.36 12.90 7.51
CA ASP A 122 -14.32 11.90 7.96
C ASP A 122 -14.62 10.95 6.80
N TYR A 123 -14.36 9.67 7.00
CA TYR A 123 -14.59 8.61 6.02
C TYR A 123 -15.54 7.56 6.57
N ASP A 124 -16.40 7.04 5.70
CA ASP A 124 -17.23 5.87 6.01
C ASP A 124 -16.34 4.60 6.06
N MET A 125 -15.80 4.32 7.25
CA MET A 125 -14.93 3.17 7.48
C MET A 125 -15.56 1.84 7.08
N PRO A 126 -16.83 1.55 7.42
CA PRO A 126 -17.55 0.39 6.91
C PRO A 126 -17.54 0.29 5.39
N ALA A 127 -17.79 1.37 4.66
CA ALA A 127 -17.79 1.36 3.20
C ALA A 127 -16.39 1.08 2.65
N LEU A 128 -15.33 1.71 3.21
CA LEU A 128 -13.94 1.46 2.82
C LEU A 128 -13.53 0.00 3.05
N TYR A 129 -13.83 -0.57 4.22
CA TYR A 129 -13.53 -1.98 4.51
C TYR A 129 -14.34 -2.93 3.63
N SER A 130 -15.60 -2.62 3.34
CA SER A 130 -16.41 -3.42 2.42
C SER A 130 -15.81 -3.45 1.03
N LYS A 131 -15.37 -2.28 0.53
CA LYS A 131 -14.75 -2.19 -0.79
C LYS A 131 -13.40 -2.90 -0.88
N ILE A 132 -12.54 -2.72 0.12
CA ILE A 132 -11.24 -3.41 0.10
C ILE A 132 -11.40 -4.92 0.27
N ASN A 133 -12.40 -5.39 1.04
CA ASN A 133 -12.71 -6.81 1.16
C ASN A 133 -13.17 -7.42 -0.17
N GLU A 134 -13.99 -6.70 -0.96
CA GLU A 134 -14.35 -7.09 -2.33
C GLU A 134 -13.10 -7.29 -3.19
N LEU A 135 -12.16 -6.33 -3.16
CA LEU A 135 -10.93 -6.37 -3.94
C LEU A 135 -9.98 -7.50 -3.49
N VAL A 136 -9.82 -7.69 -2.17
CA VAL A 136 -9.05 -8.81 -1.60
C VAL A 136 -9.62 -10.15 -2.07
N ASN A 137 -10.94 -10.32 -1.95
CA ASN A 137 -11.61 -11.57 -2.36
C ASN A 137 -11.47 -11.86 -3.86
N ALA A 138 -11.47 -10.82 -4.69
CA ALA A 138 -11.29 -10.94 -6.13
C ALA A 138 -9.83 -11.25 -6.55
N SER A 139 -8.85 -10.88 -5.72
CA SER A 139 -7.43 -11.02 -6.03
C SER A 139 -6.80 -12.33 -5.57
N ILE A 140 -7.34 -12.95 -4.52
CA ILE A 140 -6.78 -14.20 -3.97
C ILE A 140 -6.95 -15.35 -4.96
N GLU A 141 -5.85 -16.06 -5.26
CA GLU A 141 -5.91 -17.30 -6.03
C GLU A 141 -6.51 -18.42 -5.16
N ARG A 142 -7.69 -18.89 -5.54
CA ARG A 142 -8.46 -19.91 -4.80
C ARG A 142 -8.21 -21.34 -5.25
N ASP A 143 -7.55 -21.52 -6.40
CA ASP A 143 -7.15 -22.85 -6.87
C ASP A 143 -5.78 -23.21 -6.26
N VAL A 144 -5.81 -24.07 -5.25
CA VAL A 144 -4.60 -24.54 -4.52
C VAL A 144 -3.54 -25.13 -5.47
N ASN A 145 -3.95 -25.75 -6.58
CA ASN A 145 -3.01 -26.31 -7.56
C ASN A 145 -2.20 -25.23 -8.29
N LYS A 146 -2.66 -23.98 -8.26
CA LYS A 146 -1.96 -22.85 -8.88
C LYS A 146 -1.00 -22.15 -7.94
N TRP A 147 -1.02 -22.43 -6.65
CA TRP A 147 -0.17 -21.77 -5.66
C TRP A 147 1.33 -21.99 -5.87
N GLN A 148 1.69 -23.05 -6.59
CA GLN A 148 3.08 -23.28 -7.00
C GLN A 148 3.57 -22.30 -8.09
N TYR A 149 2.66 -21.56 -8.70
CA TYR A 149 2.95 -20.53 -9.70
C TYR A 149 2.90 -19.13 -9.09
N TYR A 150 3.21 -18.12 -9.89
CA TYR A 150 3.12 -16.73 -9.47
C TYR A 150 1.64 -16.32 -9.34
N GLY A 151 1.17 -16.20 -8.10
CA GLY A 151 -0.22 -15.82 -7.79
C GLY A 151 -0.30 -15.14 -6.42
N VAL A 152 -1.45 -14.53 -6.14
CA VAL A 152 -1.71 -13.84 -4.86
C VAL A 152 -2.23 -14.87 -3.88
N LEU A 153 -1.39 -15.30 -2.96
CA LEU A 153 -1.77 -16.21 -1.87
C LEU A 153 -2.64 -15.48 -0.84
N PRO A 154 -3.53 -16.20 -0.13
CA PRO A 154 -4.34 -15.63 0.96
C PRO A 154 -3.51 -14.85 1.98
N SER A 155 -2.36 -15.37 2.40
CA SER A 155 -1.43 -14.74 3.34
C SER A 155 -0.83 -13.41 2.86
N THR A 156 -0.94 -13.09 1.57
CA THR A 156 -0.51 -11.78 1.04
C THR A 156 -1.26 -10.62 1.71
N TYR A 157 -2.54 -10.81 2.03
CA TYR A 157 -3.40 -9.78 2.66
C TYR A 157 -3.90 -10.18 4.04
N ILE A 158 -3.99 -11.49 4.33
CA ILE A 158 -4.61 -12.02 5.56
C ILE A 158 -3.54 -12.66 6.43
N HIS A 159 -2.91 -11.85 7.28
CA HIS A 159 -1.74 -12.26 8.07
C HIS A 159 -2.10 -12.92 9.41
N SER A 160 -3.36 -12.92 9.80
CA SER A 160 -3.81 -13.51 11.06
C SER A 160 -5.32 -13.75 11.07
N PRO A 161 -5.83 -14.62 11.97
CA PRO A 161 -7.27 -14.80 12.18
C PRO A 161 -8.01 -13.55 12.68
N GLN A 162 -7.29 -12.52 13.16
CA GLN A 162 -7.85 -11.24 13.58
C GLN A 162 -8.01 -10.26 12.41
N SER A 163 -7.50 -10.59 11.24
CA SER A 163 -7.72 -9.77 10.04
C SER A 163 -9.21 -9.64 9.73
N PRO A 164 -9.70 -8.44 9.38
CA PRO A 164 -11.10 -8.25 8.99
C PRO A 164 -11.48 -9.05 7.74
N PHE A 165 -10.51 -9.49 6.96
CA PHE A 165 -10.71 -10.29 5.75
C PHE A 165 -10.74 -11.81 6.00
N TYR A 166 -10.32 -12.27 7.20
CA TYR A 166 -10.25 -13.69 7.51
C TYR A 166 -11.61 -14.39 7.53
N PRO A 167 -12.70 -13.83 8.13
CA PRO A 167 -13.98 -14.54 8.21
C PRO A 167 -14.55 -14.97 6.84
N ALA A 168 -14.39 -14.12 5.82
CA ALA A 168 -14.87 -14.40 4.46
C ALA A 168 -13.94 -15.34 3.66
N ASN A 169 -12.72 -15.58 4.15
CA ASN A 169 -11.69 -16.33 3.44
C ASN A 169 -11.10 -17.47 4.28
N LYS A 170 -11.74 -17.80 5.41
CA LYS A 170 -11.24 -18.77 6.38
C LYS A 170 -10.86 -20.10 5.74
N ASP A 171 -11.72 -20.63 4.90
CA ASP A 171 -11.56 -21.93 4.24
C ASP A 171 -10.32 -22.00 3.35
N ILE A 172 -10.00 -20.92 2.65
CA ILE A 172 -8.83 -20.88 1.76
C ILE A 172 -7.55 -20.50 2.53
N VAL A 173 -7.65 -19.65 3.56
CA VAL A 173 -6.52 -19.32 4.44
C VAL A 173 -6.06 -20.53 5.23
N ASP A 174 -7.00 -21.33 5.76
CA ASP A 174 -6.68 -22.53 6.54
C ASP A 174 -6.08 -23.66 5.67
N GLN A 175 -6.18 -23.57 4.35
CA GLN A 175 -5.52 -24.50 3.43
C GLN A 175 -4.06 -24.11 3.11
N GLU A 176 -3.70 -22.83 3.31
CA GLU A 176 -2.34 -22.34 3.08
C GLU A 176 -1.41 -22.63 4.26
N ILE A 177 -1.95 -22.82 5.47
CA ILE A 177 -1.20 -23.09 6.71
C ILE A 177 -0.99 -24.59 6.89
#